data_72a331b992846bb4433513e9a3846013
#
_entry.id   72a331b992846bb4433513e9a3846013
#
_cell.length_a   1.000
_cell.length_b   1.000
_cell.length_c   1.000
_cell.angle_alpha   90.00
_cell.angle_beta   90.00
_cell.angle_gamma   90.00
#
_symmetry.space_group_name_H-M   'P 1'
#
loop_
_entity.id
_entity.type
_entity.pdbx_description
1 polymer ?
#
loop_
_entity_poly.entity_id
_entity_poly.type
_entity_poly.pdbx_seq_one_letter_code
_entity_poly.pdbx_strand_id
1 'polypeptide(L)'
;MPLTRLVQLLLLWACAWASLGEVRASTVAIVLTERSAGYLDVAKVITAELEREGLVNSDITLYTPGEWMNAEASGGNQKVLVTLGADAFKQVLGHEPRAPVVAALLPRIGFERIVRESGRRLPTNLTAVFLDQPFGRRVDLVRLILPDAKRVGVLWGPESVVSQSSLTQSVQSRGLGIESSVVASPAGLFAGLKSVLDESDVLLAVPDPQVYSSTTIANILLATYRARIPMVAFSPAYVKAGALVAIYATPVQIGQQAAGLVRLGLQGAALPPPQYPNEFEISVNAHVARSLGLNLDARTLTEKLLSAAKRP
;
A
#
# COMPACT_ATOMS: atom_id res chain seq x y z
N MET A 1 69.45 -16.00 -13.90
CA MET A 1 68.09 -16.28 -13.34
C MET A 1 67.22 -16.84 -14.45
N PRO A 2 66.67 -18.01 -14.31
CA PRO A 2 66.00 -18.67 -15.42
C PRO A 2 64.63 -18.03 -15.75
N LEU A 3 64.45 -17.80 -17.04
CA LEU A 3 63.26 -17.19 -17.66
C LEU A 3 61.93 -17.85 -17.18
N THR A 4 62.01 -19.10 -16.74
CA THR A 4 60.86 -19.90 -16.23
C THR A 4 60.25 -19.33 -14.94
N ARG A 5 61.00 -18.72 -14.06
CA ARG A 5 60.47 -18.10 -12.83
C ARG A 5 59.69 -16.81 -13.07
N LEU A 6 60.10 -16.06 -14.10
CA LEU A 6 59.40 -14.81 -14.48
C LEU A 6 58.05 -15.08 -15.11
N VAL A 7 57.96 -16.12 -15.93
CA VAL A 7 56.70 -16.59 -16.56
C VAL A 7 55.71 -17.15 -15.52
N GLN A 8 56.21 -17.88 -14.51
CA GLN A 8 55.38 -18.40 -13.43
C GLN A 8 54.79 -17.27 -12.52
N LEU A 9 55.61 -16.20 -12.26
CA LEU A 9 55.12 -15.06 -11.51
C LEU A 9 54.10 -14.23 -12.29
N LEU A 10 54.24 -14.11 -13.60
CA LEU A 10 53.26 -13.40 -14.46
C LEU A 10 51.94 -14.20 -14.59
N LEU A 11 52.01 -15.53 -14.63
CA LEU A 11 50.80 -16.39 -14.64
C LEU A 11 50.06 -16.38 -13.30
N LEU A 12 50.77 -16.30 -12.18
CA LEU A 12 50.15 -16.13 -10.85
C LEU A 12 49.50 -14.75 -10.67
N TRP A 13 50.07 -13.71 -11.26
CA TRP A 13 49.50 -12.35 -11.28
C TRP A 13 48.25 -12.27 -12.18
N ALA A 14 48.27 -12.95 -13.33
CA ALA A 14 47.13 -13.01 -14.23
C ALA A 14 45.91 -13.78 -13.62
N CYS A 15 46.20 -14.86 -12.85
CA CYS A 15 45.14 -15.60 -12.13
C CYS A 15 44.59 -14.81 -10.93
N ALA A 16 45.36 -13.92 -10.30
CA ALA A 16 44.86 -13.08 -9.19
C ALA A 16 43.91 -11.96 -9.67
N TRP A 17 43.97 -11.56 -10.94
CA TRP A 17 43.05 -10.58 -11.53
C TRP A 17 41.75 -11.21 -12.03
N ALA A 18 41.73 -12.52 -12.27
CA ALA A 18 40.51 -13.23 -12.69
C ALA A 18 39.50 -13.50 -11.54
N SER A 19 39.89 -13.24 -10.29
CA SER A 19 39.04 -13.39 -9.09
C SER A 19 38.48 -12.10 -8.53
N LEU A 20 38.57 -10.97 -9.24
CA LEU A 20 37.70 -9.83 -9.01
C LEU A 20 36.29 -10.29 -9.44
N GLY A 21 35.59 -10.91 -8.50
CA GLY A 21 34.18 -11.28 -8.70
C GLY A 21 33.46 -10.06 -9.24
N GLU A 22 32.93 -10.16 -10.45
CA GLU A 22 32.00 -9.18 -10.96
C GLU A 22 30.94 -9.01 -9.86
N VAL A 23 30.91 -7.87 -9.22
CA VAL A 23 29.73 -7.44 -8.44
C VAL A 23 28.63 -7.35 -9.47
N ARG A 24 27.92 -8.46 -9.65
CA ARG A 24 26.77 -8.53 -10.53
C ARG A 24 25.75 -7.57 -9.95
N ALA A 25 25.61 -6.43 -10.58
CA ALA A 25 24.60 -5.46 -10.18
C ALA A 25 23.23 -6.16 -10.18
N SER A 26 22.51 -6.10 -9.07
CA SER A 26 21.20 -6.71 -8.99
C SER A 26 20.29 -6.12 -10.06
N THR A 27 19.55 -6.99 -10.76
CA THR A 27 18.63 -6.57 -11.82
C THR A 27 17.42 -5.84 -11.23
N VAL A 28 16.98 -6.27 -10.04
CA VAL A 28 15.86 -5.66 -9.28
C VAL A 28 16.34 -5.29 -7.88
N ALA A 29 16.15 -4.03 -7.49
CA ALA A 29 16.34 -3.61 -6.12
C ALA A 29 14.96 -3.40 -5.45
N ILE A 30 14.74 -4.05 -4.31
CA ILE A 30 13.55 -3.85 -3.48
C ILE A 30 13.98 -3.04 -2.26
N VAL A 31 13.57 -1.79 -2.19
CA VAL A 31 13.88 -0.86 -1.10
C VAL A 31 12.73 -0.85 -0.11
N LEU A 32 12.98 -1.32 1.10
CA LEU A 32 12.02 -1.41 2.19
C LEU A 32 12.15 -0.18 3.09
N THR A 33 11.07 0.44 3.52
CA THR A 33 11.14 1.51 4.55
C THR A 33 11.87 1.02 5.79
N GLU A 34 11.60 -0.22 6.21
CA GLU A 34 12.26 -0.92 7.31
C GLU A 34 12.14 -2.43 7.14
N ARG A 35 12.96 -3.20 7.87
CA ARG A 35 12.90 -4.68 7.84
C ARG A 35 11.87 -5.25 8.81
N SER A 36 10.62 -4.73 8.80
CA SER A 36 9.52 -5.30 9.57
C SER A 36 8.75 -6.36 8.79
N ALA A 37 7.99 -7.21 9.50
CA ALA A 37 7.29 -8.35 8.92
C ALA A 37 6.39 -7.96 7.73
N GLY A 38 5.65 -6.85 7.83
CA GLY A 38 4.72 -6.43 6.78
C GLY A 38 5.42 -6.11 5.44
N TYR A 39 6.57 -5.45 5.48
CA TYR A 39 7.35 -5.16 4.26
C TYR A 39 8.04 -6.41 3.73
N LEU A 40 8.61 -7.24 4.63
CA LEU A 40 9.30 -8.48 4.25
C LEU A 40 8.34 -9.49 3.61
N ASP A 41 7.09 -9.57 4.07
CA ASP A 41 6.10 -10.49 3.49
C ASP A 41 5.77 -10.11 2.04
N VAL A 42 5.59 -8.82 1.73
CA VAL A 42 5.38 -8.37 0.35
C VAL A 42 6.64 -8.58 -0.50
N ALA A 43 7.83 -8.26 0.04
CA ALA A 43 9.09 -8.47 -0.66
C ALA A 43 9.30 -9.94 -1.03
N LYS A 44 9.02 -10.88 -0.10
CA LYS A 44 9.07 -12.34 -0.36
C LYS A 44 8.13 -12.76 -1.50
N VAL A 45 6.90 -12.22 -1.53
CA VAL A 45 5.96 -12.54 -2.60
C VAL A 45 6.47 -12.03 -3.94
N ILE A 46 6.95 -10.77 -4.00
CA ILE A 46 7.53 -10.21 -5.24
C ILE A 46 8.70 -11.08 -5.71
N THR A 47 9.63 -11.41 -4.82
CA THR A 47 10.79 -12.26 -5.13
C THR A 47 10.34 -13.60 -5.67
N ALA A 48 9.42 -14.30 -4.99
CA ALA A 48 8.93 -15.61 -5.40
C ALA A 48 8.22 -15.60 -6.77
N GLU A 49 7.45 -14.53 -7.06
CA GLU A 49 6.79 -14.40 -8.37
C GLU A 49 7.81 -14.16 -9.48
N LEU A 50 8.83 -13.32 -9.25
CA LEU A 50 9.88 -13.06 -10.22
C LEU A 50 10.77 -14.29 -10.46
N GLU A 51 11.06 -15.07 -9.41
CA GLU A 51 11.79 -16.34 -9.53
C GLU A 51 11.04 -17.40 -10.35
N ARG A 52 9.72 -17.49 -10.20
CA ARG A 52 8.86 -18.36 -11.04
C ARG A 52 8.93 -18.00 -12.52
N GLU A 53 9.24 -16.76 -12.83
CA GLU A 53 9.36 -16.24 -14.19
C GLU A 53 10.81 -16.30 -14.72
N GLY A 54 11.74 -16.89 -13.95
CA GLY A 54 13.09 -17.19 -14.40
C GLY A 54 14.19 -16.24 -13.93
N LEU A 55 13.88 -15.24 -13.05
CA LEU A 55 14.94 -14.51 -12.37
C LEU A 55 15.60 -15.42 -11.34
N VAL A 56 16.93 -15.32 -11.19
CA VAL A 56 17.63 -15.98 -10.09
C VAL A 56 17.68 -15.08 -8.87
N ASN A 57 17.73 -15.66 -7.68
CA ASN A 57 17.71 -14.89 -6.41
C ASN A 57 18.84 -13.85 -6.34
N SER A 58 20.01 -14.12 -6.93
CA SER A 58 21.13 -13.16 -7.01
C SER A 58 20.82 -11.89 -7.84
N ASP A 59 19.77 -11.91 -8.66
CA ASP A 59 19.33 -10.77 -9.46
C ASP A 59 18.41 -9.83 -8.68
N ILE A 60 17.98 -10.23 -7.48
CA ILE A 60 17.04 -9.47 -6.64
C ILE A 60 17.74 -9.15 -5.30
N THR A 61 17.84 -7.87 -4.97
CA THR A 61 18.45 -7.47 -3.69
C THR A 61 17.51 -6.60 -2.88
N LEU A 62 17.43 -6.91 -1.58
CA LEU A 62 16.65 -6.15 -0.61
C LEU A 62 17.55 -5.13 0.09
N TYR A 63 17.10 -3.88 0.11
CA TYR A 63 17.79 -2.77 0.73
C TYR A 63 16.88 -2.03 1.72
N THR A 64 17.46 -1.39 2.71
CA THR A 64 16.90 -0.20 3.34
C THR A 64 17.28 1.04 2.51
N PRO A 65 16.66 2.21 2.69
CA PRO A 65 16.99 3.38 1.89
C PRO A 65 18.47 3.76 1.96
N GLY A 66 19.08 3.70 3.15
CA GLY A 66 20.53 4.00 3.33
C GLY A 66 21.45 2.99 2.63
N GLU A 67 21.12 1.69 2.69
CA GLU A 67 21.87 0.65 1.98
C GLU A 67 21.78 0.83 0.46
N TRP A 68 20.58 1.17 -0.05
CA TRP A 68 20.38 1.42 -1.47
C TRP A 68 21.18 2.65 -1.96
N MET A 69 21.14 3.74 -1.21
CA MET A 69 21.92 4.95 -1.57
C MET A 69 23.41 4.66 -1.67
N ASN A 70 23.96 3.87 -0.75
CA ASN A 70 25.38 3.48 -0.79
C ASN A 70 25.68 2.58 -2.00
N ALA A 71 24.80 1.65 -2.34
CA ALA A 71 24.94 0.78 -3.51
C ALA A 71 24.85 1.59 -4.81
N GLU A 72 23.92 2.54 -4.91
CA GLU A 72 23.76 3.42 -6.07
C GLU A 72 25.01 4.31 -6.28
N ALA A 73 25.53 4.91 -5.19
CA ALA A 73 26.76 5.70 -5.24
C ALA A 73 27.99 4.88 -5.67
N SER A 74 27.97 3.57 -5.47
CA SER A 74 29.02 2.63 -5.88
C SER A 74 28.85 2.12 -7.32
N GLY A 75 27.95 2.70 -8.11
CA GLY A 75 27.73 2.33 -9.52
C GLY A 75 26.62 1.31 -9.70
N GLY A 76 25.59 1.35 -8.85
CA GLY A 76 24.40 0.51 -8.99
C GLY A 76 23.76 0.66 -10.39
N ASN A 77 23.43 -0.46 -11.03
CA ASN A 77 22.83 -0.50 -12.36
C ASN A 77 21.58 -1.38 -12.36
N GLN A 78 20.60 -1.02 -11.50
CA GLN A 78 19.35 -1.73 -11.41
C GLN A 78 18.49 -1.42 -12.65
N LYS A 79 17.83 -2.46 -13.19
CA LYS A 79 16.87 -2.32 -14.29
C LYS A 79 15.50 -1.87 -13.80
N VAL A 80 15.11 -2.25 -12.58
CA VAL A 80 13.83 -1.84 -11.95
C VAL A 80 14.05 -1.65 -10.45
N LEU A 81 13.43 -0.62 -9.92
CA LEU A 81 13.37 -0.32 -8.49
C LEU A 81 11.96 -0.59 -7.97
N VAL A 82 11.87 -1.30 -6.85
CA VAL A 82 10.62 -1.48 -6.10
C VAL A 82 10.76 -0.75 -4.78
N THR A 83 9.79 0.06 -4.39
CA THR A 83 9.79 0.73 -3.10
C THR A 83 8.60 0.26 -2.27
N LEU A 84 8.86 -0.20 -1.05
CA LEU A 84 7.83 -0.67 -0.13
C LEU A 84 7.71 0.30 1.05
N GLY A 85 6.60 1.06 1.04
CA GLY A 85 6.28 2.10 2.02
C GLY A 85 6.70 3.51 1.61
N ALA A 86 6.21 4.48 2.39
CA ALA A 86 6.33 5.91 2.04
C ALA A 86 7.77 6.44 2.12
N ASP A 87 8.53 6.04 3.15
CA ASP A 87 9.89 6.55 3.34
C ASP A 87 10.85 6.00 2.29
N ALA A 88 10.76 4.71 1.96
CA ALA A 88 11.50 4.13 0.85
C ALA A 88 11.20 4.85 -0.47
N PHE A 89 9.91 5.08 -0.75
CA PHE A 89 9.49 5.78 -1.96
C PHE A 89 10.00 7.22 -2.02
N LYS A 90 9.87 7.97 -0.92
CA LYS A 90 10.36 9.36 -0.82
C LYS A 90 11.87 9.45 -1.05
N GLN A 91 12.63 8.56 -0.41
CA GLN A 91 14.10 8.53 -0.54
C GLN A 91 14.53 8.19 -1.98
N VAL A 92 13.98 7.12 -2.56
CA VAL A 92 14.31 6.71 -3.94
C VAL A 92 13.94 7.81 -4.93
N LEU A 93 12.73 8.38 -4.81
CA LEU A 93 12.29 9.44 -5.73
C LEU A 93 13.16 10.70 -5.64
N GLY A 94 13.66 11.03 -4.45
CA GLY A 94 14.56 12.16 -4.21
C GLY A 94 15.92 12.04 -4.90
N HIS A 95 16.36 10.83 -5.25
CA HIS A 95 17.62 10.56 -5.96
C HIS A 95 17.49 10.50 -7.48
N GLU A 96 16.32 10.82 -8.02
CA GLU A 96 16.08 10.90 -9.46
C GLU A 96 16.45 9.63 -10.24
N PRO A 97 15.94 8.44 -9.85
CA PRO A 97 16.34 7.20 -10.49
C PRO A 97 15.99 7.19 -11.98
N ARG A 98 16.89 6.70 -12.80
CA ARG A 98 16.66 6.47 -14.24
C ARG A 98 15.85 5.21 -14.49
N ALA A 99 16.03 4.21 -13.62
CA ALA A 99 15.31 2.96 -13.69
C ALA A 99 13.80 3.16 -13.42
N PRO A 100 12.93 2.34 -14.03
CA PRO A 100 11.52 2.28 -13.69
C PRO A 100 11.32 2.02 -12.19
N VAL A 101 10.34 2.72 -11.60
CA VAL A 101 10.00 2.60 -10.17
C VAL A 101 8.59 2.07 -10.00
N VAL A 102 8.46 0.98 -9.23
CA VAL A 102 7.19 0.41 -8.80
C VAL A 102 7.04 0.63 -7.30
N ALA A 103 6.14 1.53 -6.89
CA ALA A 103 5.86 1.79 -5.49
C ALA A 103 4.71 0.90 -4.97
N ALA A 104 4.83 0.39 -3.75
CA ALA A 104 3.76 -0.37 -3.11
C ALA A 104 3.74 -0.11 -1.59
N LEU A 105 2.68 -0.59 -0.90
CA LEU A 105 2.48 -0.43 0.54
C LEU A 105 2.44 1.03 1.01
N LEU A 106 1.90 1.92 0.19
CA LEU A 106 1.59 3.29 0.60
C LEU A 106 0.20 3.68 0.09
N PRO A 107 -0.56 4.48 0.86
CA PRO A 107 -1.84 4.99 0.42
C PRO A 107 -1.69 5.93 -0.78
N ARG A 108 -2.72 6.01 -1.62
CA ARG A 108 -2.76 6.93 -2.76
C ARG A 108 -2.40 8.37 -2.37
N ILE A 109 -2.97 8.85 -1.27
CA ILE A 109 -2.72 10.20 -0.76
C ILE A 109 -1.23 10.42 -0.48
N GLY A 110 -0.58 9.46 0.19
CA GLY A 110 0.85 9.52 0.48
C GLY A 110 1.70 9.51 -0.79
N PHE A 111 1.34 8.68 -1.76
CA PHE A 111 1.99 8.65 -3.07
C PHE A 111 1.88 10.00 -3.78
N GLU A 112 0.67 10.53 -3.94
CA GLU A 112 0.41 11.81 -4.63
C GLU A 112 1.10 12.99 -3.92
N ARG A 113 1.16 12.97 -2.59
CA ARG A 113 1.88 13.97 -1.79
C ARG A 113 3.38 13.94 -2.08
N ILE A 114 4.01 12.76 -2.00
CA ILE A 114 5.45 12.60 -2.23
C ILE A 114 5.83 13.01 -3.67
N VAL A 115 5.04 12.62 -4.66
CA VAL A 115 5.26 13.05 -6.06
C VAL A 115 5.16 14.56 -6.19
N ARG A 116 4.16 15.20 -5.60
CA ARG A 116 4.00 16.65 -5.64
C ARG A 116 5.15 17.38 -4.94
N GLU A 117 5.57 16.91 -3.76
CA GLU A 117 6.68 17.47 -3.00
C GLU A 117 8.02 17.33 -3.73
N SER A 118 8.18 16.33 -4.58
CA SER A 118 9.38 16.17 -5.42
C SER A 118 9.48 17.23 -6.54
N GLY A 119 8.46 18.08 -6.73
CA GLY A 119 8.41 19.09 -7.78
C GLY A 119 8.30 18.53 -9.21
N ARG A 120 8.04 17.24 -9.36
CA ARG A 120 8.01 16.56 -10.64
C ARG A 120 6.59 16.35 -11.15
N ARG A 121 6.44 16.36 -12.49
CA ARG A 121 5.31 15.67 -13.12
C ARG A 121 5.49 14.17 -12.90
N LEU A 122 4.37 13.43 -12.81
CA LEU A 122 4.44 11.97 -12.69
C LEU A 122 5.32 11.41 -13.83
N PRO A 123 6.50 10.84 -13.53
CA PRO A 123 7.37 10.31 -14.58
C PRO A 123 6.69 9.13 -15.28
N THR A 124 6.93 8.97 -16.57
CA THR A 124 6.39 7.84 -17.35
C THR A 124 6.95 6.47 -16.94
N ASN A 125 8.06 6.49 -16.19
CA ASN A 125 8.71 5.31 -15.62
C ASN A 125 8.36 5.06 -14.15
N LEU A 126 7.26 5.67 -13.64
CA LEU A 126 6.80 5.52 -12.27
C LEU A 126 5.37 4.99 -12.23
N THR A 127 5.15 3.94 -11.47
CA THR A 127 3.82 3.40 -11.17
C THR A 127 3.70 3.01 -9.70
N ALA A 128 2.50 2.63 -9.28
CA ALA A 128 2.26 2.14 -7.92
C ALA A 128 1.11 1.14 -7.86
N VAL A 129 1.15 0.27 -6.85
CA VAL A 129 -0.01 -0.45 -6.31
C VAL A 129 -0.33 0.16 -4.95
N PHE A 130 -1.45 0.89 -4.85
CA PHE A 130 -1.83 1.55 -3.61
C PHE A 130 -2.20 0.55 -2.52
N LEU A 131 -2.03 0.95 -1.26
CA LEU A 131 -2.43 0.13 -0.12
C LEU A 131 -3.96 0.19 0.11
N ASP A 132 -4.56 1.34 -0.17
CA ASP A 132 -5.98 1.61 0.05
C ASP A 132 -6.87 1.06 -1.08
N GLN A 133 -8.15 0.93 -0.78
CA GLN A 133 -9.19 0.52 -1.72
C GLN A 133 -9.89 1.76 -2.33
N PRO A 134 -10.35 1.71 -3.60
CA PRO A 134 -11.06 2.83 -4.19
C PRO A 134 -12.33 3.16 -3.39
N PHE A 135 -12.63 4.44 -3.22
CA PHE A 135 -13.79 4.89 -2.45
C PHE A 135 -15.10 4.27 -2.95
N GLY A 136 -15.28 4.15 -4.27
CA GLY A 136 -16.45 3.49 -4.83
C GLY A 136 -16.68 2.10 -4.26
N ARG A 137 -15.65 1.25 -4.28
CA ARG A 137 -15.72 -0.13 -3.73
C ARG A 137 -16.09 -0.14 -2.24
N ARG A 138 -15.56 0.82 -1.48
CA ARG A 138 -15.81 0.94 -0.04
C ARG A 138 -17.25 1.38 0.25
N VAL A 139 -17.80 2.31 -0.54
CA VAL A 139 -19.21 2.74 -0.43
C VAL A 139 -20.16 1.66 -0.92
N ASP A 140 -19.79 0.90 -1.95
CA ASP A 140 -20.56 -0.28 -2.40
C ASP A 140 -20.66 -1.34 -1.29
N LEU A 141 -19.57 -1.55 -0.51
CA LEU A 141 -19.60 -2.42 0.67
C LEU A 141 -20.60 -1.88 1.72
N VAL A 142 -20.60 -0.58 2.00
CA VAL A 142 -21.57 0.03 2.92
C VAL A 142 -23.00 -0.29 2.48
N ARG A 143 -23.32 -0.09 1.20
CA ARG A 143 -24.64 -0.39 0.64
C ARG A 143 -25.04 -1.86 0.75
N LEU A 144 -24.09 -2.77 0.62
CA LEU A 144 -24.32 -4.22 0.73
C LEU A 144 -24.59 -4.67 2.17
N ILE A 145 -23.90 -4.09 3.14
CA ILE A 145 -24.03 -4.51 4.55
C ILE A 145 -25.13 -3.76 5.30
N LEU A 146 -25.46 -2.55 4.87
CA LEU A 146 -26.44 -1.65 5.47
C LEU A 146 -27.34 -1.04 4.37
N PRO A 147 -28.23 -1.80 3.75
CA PRO A 147 -29.05 -1.33 2.62
C PRO A 147 -29.96 -0.15 2.97
N ASP A 148 -30.37 -0.02 4.23
CA ASP A 148 -31.23 1.06 4.73
C ASP A 148 -30.45 2.31 5.18
N ALA A 149 -29.11 2.26 5.19
CA ALA A 149 -28.29 3.41 5.54
C ALA A 149 -28.53 4.58 4.57
N LYS A 150 -28.60 5.78 5.13
CA LYS A 150 -28.83 7.03 4.38
C LYS A 150 -27.62 7.95 4.43
N ARG A 151 -26.87 7.93 5.52
CA ARG A 151 -25.74 8.85 5.77
C ARG A 151 -24.50 8.12 6.21
N VAL A 152 -23.38 8.46 5.55
CA VAL A 152 -22.04 7.95 5.85
C VAL A 152 -21.29 8.99 6.65
N GLY A 153 -20.85 8.64 7.84
CA GLY A 153 -20.00 9.46 8.70
C GLY A 153 -18.52 9.30 8.36
N VAL A 154 -17.77 10.40 8.33
CA VAL A 154 -16.33 10.39 8.05
C VAL A 154 -15.59 11.36 8.96
N LEU A 155 -14.44 10.93 9.48
CA LEU A 155 -13.48 11.83 10.14
C LEU A 155 -12.30 12.07 9.23
N TRP A 156 -11.99 13.33 9.00
CA TRP A 156 -10.84 13.77 8.21
C TRP A 156 -9.73 14.23 9.14
N GLY A 157 -8.52 13.75 8.93
CA GLY A 157 -7.32 14.34 9.52
C GLY A 157 -6.57 15.19 8.49
N PRO A 158 -5.42 15.75 8.88
CA PRO A 158 -4.62 16.63 8.02
C PRO A 158 -4.16 15.99 6.71
N GLU A 159 -3.91 14.68 6.71
CA GLU A 159 -3.48 13.97 5.50
C GLU A 159 -4.68 13.58 4.63
N SER A 160 -5.78 13.14 5.22
CA SER A 160 -6.91 12.57 4.50
C SER A 160 -7.90 13.61 3.96
N VAL A 161 -7.93 14.82 4.50
CA VAL A 161 -8.89 15.89 4.11
C VAL A 161 -8.83 16.24 2.62
N VAL A 162 -7.69 16.11 2.00
CA VAL A 162 -7.49 16.33 0.55
C VAL A 162 -8.37 15.41 -0.32
N SER A 163 -8.81 14.27 0.21
CA SER A 163 -9.69 13.31 -0.48
C SER A 163 -11.18 13.52 -0.21
N GLN A 164 -11.55 14.53 0.56
CA GLN A 164 -12.95 14.78 0.95
C GLN A 164 -13.87 14.89 -0.26
N SER A 165 -13.51 15.68 -1.27
CA SER A 165 -14.32 15.86 -2.48
C SER A 165 -14.53 14.53 -3.25
N SER A 166 -13.48 13.72 -3.39
CA SER A 166 -13.55 12.44 -4.11
C SER A 166 -14.43 11.42 -3.39
N LEU A 167 -14.33 11.33 -2.05
CA LEU A 167 -15.22 10.45 -1.28
C LEU A 167 -16.65 10.98 -1.30
N THR A 168 -16.86 12.29 -1.13
CA THR A 168 -18.21 12.90 -1.20
C THR A 168 -18.90 12.56 -2.53
N GLN A 169 -18.20 12.72 -3.64
CA GLN A 169 -18.72 12.32 -4.96
C GLN A 169 -19.06 10.82 -5.02
N SER A 170 -18.20 9.96 -4.47
CA SER A 170 -18.44 8.51 -4.45
C SER A 170 -19.64 8.12 -3.59
N VAL A 171 -19.90 8.83 -2.50
CA VAL A 171 -21.05 8.61 -1.60
C VAL A 171 -22.34 9.10 -2.26
N GLN A 172 -22.33 10.33 -2.79
CA GLN A 172 -23.51 10.94 -3.42
C GLN A 172 -23.94 10.22 -4.70
N SER A 173 -22.99 9.77 -5.52
CA SER A 173 -23.31 8.98 -6.74
C SER A 173 -23.98 7.64 -6.45
N ARG A 174 -23.98 7.19 -5.19
CA ARG A 174 -24.64 5.98 -4.70
C ARG A 174 -25.92 6.26 -3.89
N GLY A 175 -26.39 7.51 -3.93
CA GLY A 175 -27.63 7.94 -3.26
C GLY A 175 -27.51 8.04 -1.74
N LEU A 176 -26.31 8.22 -1.20
CA LEU A 176 -26.06 8.42 0.23
C LEU A 176 -25.68 9.87 0.54
N GLY A 177 -26.07 10.34 1.73
CA GLY A 177 -25.54 11.55 2.33
C GLY A 177 -24.20 11.31 3.01
N ILE A 178 -23.45 12.39 3.25
CA ILE A 178 -22.19 12.36 3.98
C ILE A 178 -22.21 13.36 5.12
N GLU A 179 -21.86 12.89 6.32
CA GLU A 179 -21.60 13.71 7.49
C GLU A 179 -20.12 13.63 7.81
N SER A 180 -19.47 14.76 8.00
CA SER A 180 -18.03 14.71 8.26
C SER A 180 -17.53 15.82 9.17
N SER A 181 -16.45 15.52 9.87
CA SER A 181 -15.74 16.48 10.71
C SER A 181 -14.25 16.45 10.41
N VAL A 182 -13.62 17.63 10.40
CA VAL A 182 -12.17 17.76 10.24
C VAL A 182 -11.54 17.83 11.63
N VAL A 183 -10.67 16.88 11.91
CA VAL A 183 -9.91 16.76 13.15
C VAL A 183 -8.57 17.48 12.96
N ALA A 184 -8.55 18.77 13.22
CA ALA A 184 -7.36 19.60 13.08
C ALA A 184 -6.31 19.36 14.18
N SER A 185 -6.72 18.81 15.33
CA SER A 185 -5.84 18.46 16.44
C SER A 185 -6.36 17.24 17.20
N PRO A 186 -5.52 16.51 17.93
CA PRO A 186 -5.95 15.37 18.75
C PRO A 186 -7.05 15.70 19.76
N ALA A 187 -7.05 16.92 20.31
CA ALA A 187 -8.05 17.38 21.26
C ALA A 187 -9.47 17.49 20.64
N GLY A 188 -9.56 17.76 19.35
CA GLY A 188 -10.83 17.88 18.61
C GLY A 188 -11.44 16.54 18.19
N LEU A 189 -10.70 15.44 18.30
CA LEU A 189 -11.12 14.14 17.77
C LEU A 189 -12.47 13.68 18.33
N PHE A 190 -12.64 13.72 19.65
CA PHE A 190 -13.86 13.16 20.27
C PHE A 190 -15.08 14.03 20.08
N ALA A 191 -14.92 15.36 20.00
CA ALA A 191 -16.00 16.27 19.65
C ALA A 191 -16.47 16.04 18.21
N GLY A 192 -15.52 15.96 17.26
CA GLY A 192 -15.82 15.65 15.86
C GLY A 192 -16.43 14.26 15.68
N LEU A 193 -15.91 13.24 16.38
CA LEU A 193 -16.48 11.90 16.37
C LEU A 193 -17.93 11.87 16.87
N LYS A 194 -18.20 12.52 17.99
CA LYS A 194 -19.55 12.60 18.53
C LYS A 194 -20.51 13.24 17.53
N SER A 195 -20.16 14.40 16.99
CA SER A 195 -20.98 15.11 16.00
C SER A 195 -21.30 14.23 14.77
N VAL A 196 -20.29 13.51 14.27
CA VAL A 196 -20.46 12.61 13.11
C VAL A 196 -21.34 11.42 13.45
N LEU A 197 -21.17 10.80 14.63
CA LEU A 197 -21.96 9.64 15.03
C LEU A 197 -23.43 10.00 15.30
N ASP A 198 -23.71 11.18 15.81
CA ASP A 198 -25.07 11.63 16.09
C ASP A 198 -25.93 11.78 14.80
N GLU A 199 -25.30 11.97 13.63
CA GLU A 199 -25.96 12.28 12.36
C GLU A 199 -25.72 11.24 11.25
N SER A 200 -25.07 10.12 11.53
CA SER A 200 -24.74 9.09 10.52
C SER A 200 -25.22 7.71 10.91
N ASP A 201 -25.39 6.83 9.91
CA ASP A 201 -25.80 5.44 10.07
C ASP A 201 -24.59 4.47 10.09
N VAL A 202 -23.45 4.93 9.63
CA VAL A 202 -22.19 4.14 9.54
C VAL A 202 -20.99 5.07 9.56
N LEU A 203 -19.94 4.69 10.28
CA LEU A 203 -18.65 5.37 10.23
C LEU A 203 -17.75 4.70 9.20
N LEU A 204 -17.39 5.39 8.14
CA LEU A 204 -16.44 4.94 7.13
C LEU A 204 -15.04 5.50 7.45
N ALA A 205 -14.16 4.66 7.96
CA ALA A 205 -12.81 5.08 8.32
C ALA A 205 -11.93 5.33 7.09
N VAL A 206 -11.32 6.49 6.99
CA VAL A 206 -10.32 6.83 5.97
C VAL A 206 -8.95 6.85 6.62
N PRO A 207 -7.93 6.16 6.08
CA PRO A 207 -6.61 6.15 6.67
C PRO A 207 -6.06 7.56 6.92
N ASP A 208 -5.77 7.87 8.19
CA ASP A 208 -5.12 9.10 8.64
C ASP A 208 -4.50 8.82 10.00
N PRO A 209 -3.18 9.01 10.18
CA PRO A 209 -2.48 8.66 11.42
C PRO A 209 -2.91 9.51 12.63
N GLN A 210 -3.42 10.73 12.41
CA GLN A 210 -3.92 11.57 13.50
C GLN A 210 -5.30 11.13 13.99
N VAL A 211 -6.11 10.54 13.13
CA VAL A 211 -7.46 10.05 13.47
C VAL A 211 -7.41 8.59 13.92
N TYR A 212 -6.81 7.73 13.13
CA TYR A 212 -6.80 6.27 13.32
C TYR A 212 -5.40 5.77 13.66
N SER A 213 -5.06 5.83 14.93
CA SER A 213 -3.78 5.37 15.48
C SER A 213 -3.99 4.30 16.57
N SER A 214 -2.92 3.68 17.02
CA SER A 214 -2.96 2.74 18.16
C SER A 214 -3.48 3.38 19.46
N THR A 215 -3.33 4.68 19.62
CA THR A 215 -3.77 5.43 20.81
C THR A 215 -5.24 5.88 20.75
N THR A 216 -5.82 6.03 19.55
CA THR A 216 -7.18 6.55 19.36
C THR A 216 -8.22 5.48 19.07
N ILE A 217 -7.82 4.41 18.38
CA ILE A 217 -8.76 3.43 17.81
C ILE A 217 -9.66 2.76 18.84
N ALA A 218 -9.13 2.40 20.02
CA ALA A 218 -9.92 1.76 21.06
C ALA A 218 -11.10 2.64 21.52
N ASN A 219 -10.87 3.94 21.66
CA ASN A 219 -11.90 4.90 22.07
C ASN A 219 -12.90 5.19 20.94
N ILE A 220 -12.45 5.24 19.68
CA ILE A 220 -13.34 5.37 18.52
C ILE A 220 -14.29 4.16 18.46
N LEU A 221 -13.75 2.94 18.56
CA LEU A 221 -14.57 1.72 18.54
C LEU A 221 -15.54 1.64 19.72
N LEU A 222 -15.13 2.10 20.90
CA LEU A 222 -16.03 2.18 22.06
C LEU A 222 -17.16 3.18 21.82
N ALA A 223 -16.86 4.33 21.21
CA ALA A 223 -17.87 5.35 20.89
C ALA A 223 -18.86 4.84 19.83
N THR A 224 -18.38 4.22 18.75
CA THR A 224 -19.23 3.61 17.72
C THR A 224 -20.11 2.52 18.28
N TYR A 225 -19.59 1.65 19.16
CA TYR A 225 -20.36 0.62 19.85
C TYR A 225 -21.50 1.21 20.71
N ARG A 226 -21.19 2.22 21.53
CA ARG A 226 -22.19 2.89 22.38
C ARG A 226 -23.28 3.60 21.58
N ALA A 227 -22.89 4.22 20.46
CA ALA A 227 -23.82 4.86 19.53
C ALA A 227 -24.62 3.85 18.67
N ARG A 228 -24.25 2.57 18.66
CA ARG A 228 -24.76 1.54 17.73
C ARG A 228 -24.53 1.88 16.27
N ILE A 229 -23.50 2.64 15.97
CA ILE A 229 -23.08 3.02 14.62
C ILE A 229 -21.95 2.11 14.19
N PRO A 230 -22.15 1.18 13.23
CA PRO A 230 -21.09 0.28 12.78
C PRO A 230 -19.95 1.03 12.08
N MET A 231 -18.73 0.49 12.23
CA MET A 231 -17.55 1.03 11.56
C MET A 231 -17.12 0.12 10.41
N VAL A 232 -16.97 0.70 9.21
CA VAL A 232 -16.31 0.09 8.05
C VAL A 232 -14.86 0.55 8.03
N ALA A 233 -13.94 -0.37 8.26
CA ALA A 233 -12.53 -0.12 8.40
C ALA A 233 -11.73 -0.46 7.11
N PHE A 234 -10.44 -0.16 7.14
CA PHE A 234 -9.49 -0.41 6.05
C PHE A 234 -8.43 -1.47 6.40
N SER A 235 -8.54 -2.09 7.58
CA SER A 235 -7.56 -3.09 8.04
C SER A 235 -8.25 -4.17 8.87
N PRO A 236 -7.87 -5.45 8.72
CA PRO A 236 -8.40 -6.56 9.51
C PRO A 236 -8.05 -6.41 11.01
N ALA A 237 -7.01 -5.67 11.38
CA ALA A 237 -6.68 -5.38 12.77
C ALA A 237 -7.81 -4.61 13.47
N TYR A 238 -8.46 -3.68 12.79
CA TYR A 238 -9.60 -2.94 13.35
C TYR A 238 -10.84 -3.81 13.53
N VAL A 239 -11.05 -4.80 12.65
CA VAL A 239 -12.11 -5.80 12.81
C VAL A 239 -11.88 -6.67 14.06
N LYS A 240 -10.64 -7.10 14.28
CA LYS A 240 -10.26 -7.80 15.50
C LYS A 240 -10.45 -6.94 16.75
N ALA A 241 -10.26 -5.63 16.65
CA ALA A 241 -10.44 -4.68 17.74
C ALA A 241 -11.91 -4.26 17.96
N GLY A 242 -12.86 -4.57 17.05
CA GLY A 242 -14.28 -4.28 17.22
C GLY A 242 -14.99 -3.54 16.09
N ALA A 243 -14.32 -3.23 14.98
CA ALA A 243 -15.02 -2.74 13.80
C ALA A 243 -15.91 -3.83 13.18
N LEU A 244 -17.00 -3.44 12.54
CA LEU A 244 -17.93 -4.38 11.91
C LEU A 244 -17.28 -5.14 10.76
N VAL A 245 -16.63 -4.43 9.87
CA VAL A 245 -16.07 -4.98 8.63
C VAL A 245 -14.86 -4.16 8.20
N ALA A 246 -13.95 -4.82 7.50
CA ALA A 246 -12.89 -4.14 6.76
C ALA A 246 -12.77 -4.71 5.35
N ILE A 247 -12.36 -3.84 4.42
CA ILE A 247 -11.98 -4.22 3.06
C ILE A 247 -10.54 -3.76 2.82
N TYR A 248 -9.69 -4.67 2.37
CA TYR A 248 -8.25 -4.46 2.24
C TYR A 248 -7.63 -5.40 1.21
N ALA A 249 -6.42 -5.12 0.76
CA ALA A 249 -5.62 -6.07 0.01
C ALA A 249 -4.60 -6.74 0.93
N THR A 250 -4.36 -8.02 0.71
CA THR A 250 -3.36 -8.80 1.45
C THR A 250 -1.94 -8.52 0.93
N PRO A 251 -0.89 -8.81 1.73
CA PRO A 251 0.49 -8.77 1.25
C PRO A 251 0.71 -9.60 -0.02
N VAL A 252 0.04 -10.75 -0.13
CA VAL A 252 0.13 -11.63 -1.32
C VAL A 252 -0.44 -10.92 -2.54
N GLN A 253 -1.65 -10.37 -2.46
CA GLN A 253 -2.31 -9.68 -3.57
C GLN A 253 -1.52 -8.46 -4.05
N ILE A 254 -1.01 -7.64 -3.11
CA ILE A 254 -0.18 -6.48 -3.43
C ILE A 254 1.14 -6.93 -4.07
N GLY A 255 1.81 -7.93 -3.50
CA GLY A 255 3.08 -8.45 -4.00
C GLY A 255 2.96 -9.03 -5.42
N GLN A 256 1.92 -9.82 -5.69
CA GLN A 256 1.66 -10.38 -7.01
C GLN A 256 1.39 -9.30 -8.06
N GLN A 257 0.55 -8.32 -7.74
CA GLN A 257 0.27 -7.21 -8.65
C GLN A 257 1.53 -6.36 -8.89
N ALA A 258 2.32 -6.08 -7.86
CA ALA A 258 3.59 -5.36 -7.98
C ALA A 258 4.62 -6.14 -8.82
N ALA A 259 4.75 -7.47 -8.64
CA ALA A 259 5.62 -8.30 -9.45
C ALA A 259 5.27 -8.25 -10.94
N GLY A 260 3.97 -8.24 -11.28
CA GLY A 260 3.50 -8.03 -12.64
C GLY A 260 3.96 -6.70 -13.24
N LEU A 261 3.97 -5.62 -12.46
CA LEU A 261 4.49 -4.31 -12.90
C LEU A 261 6.02 -4.31 -13.04
N VAL A 262 6.73 -4.96 -12.12
CA VAL A 262 8.19 -5.14 -12.21
C VAL A 262 8.57 -5.86 -13.50
N ARG A 263 7.85 -6.92 -13.85
CA ARG A 263 8.05 -7.63 -15.13
C ARG A 263 7.92 -6.73 -16.34
N LEU A 264 6.89 -5.87 -16.39
CA LEU A 264 6.75 -4.88 -17.47
C LEU A 264 7.98 -3.97 -17.56
N GLY A 265 8.46 -3.47 -16.42
CA GLY A 265 9.68 -2.66 -16.35
C GLY A 265 10.93 -3.40 -16.84
N LEU A 266 11.10 -4.68 -16.47
CA LEU A 266 12.22 -5.53 -16.92
C LEU A 266 12.20 -5.79 -18.43
N GLN A 267 11.02 -5.85 -19.03
CA GLN A 267 10.81 -6.00 -20.47
C GLN A 267 10.99 -4.69 -21.23
N GLY A 268 11.23 -3.57 -20.55
CA GLY A 268 11.29 -2.24 -21.16
C GLY A 268 9.94 -1.72 -21.64
N ALA A 269 8.84 -2.33 -21.22
CA ALA A 269 7.50 -1.89 -21.54
C ALA A 269 7.11 -0.63 -20.73
N ALA A 270 6.21 0.18 -21.30
CA ALA A 270 5.67 1.33 -20.58
C ALA A 270 4.90 0.87 -19.34
N LEU A 271 5.18 1.49 -18.19
CA LEU A 271 4.44 1.22 -16.97
C LEU A 271 3.05 1.86 -17.05
N PRO A 272 1.98 1.13 -16.62
CA PRO A 272 0.65 1.72 -16.51
C PRO A 272 0.62 2.81 -15.43
N PRO A 273 -0.37 3.72 -15.43
CA PRO A 273 -0.58 4.66 -14.34
C PRO A 273 -0.68 3.96 -12.98
N PRO A 274 -0.40 4.67 -11.88
CA PRO A 274 -0.62 4.15 -10.52
C PRO A 274 -2.05 3.66 -10.34
N GLN A 275 -2.21 2.52 -9.66
CA GLN A 275 -3.47 1.78 -9.61
C GLN A 275 -3.81 1.28 -8.20
N TYR A 276 -5.08 1.06 -7.96
CA TYR A 276 -5.56 0.36 -6.77
C TYR A 276 -5.35 -1.15 -6.89
N PRO A 277 -5.39 -1.90 -5.77
CA PRO A 277 -5.39 -3.34 -5.83
C PRO A 277 -6.57 -3.89 -6.65
N ASN A 278 -6.25 -4.79 -7.58
CA ASN A 278 -7.26 -5.50 -8.36
C ASN A 278 -8.07 -6.47 -7.50
N GLU A 279 -7.36 -7.15 -6.61
CA GLU A 279 -7.92 -8.11 -5.66
C GLU A 279 -8.02 -7.52 -4.26
N PHE A 280 -8.93 -8.05 -3.47
CA PHE A 280 -9.16 -7.62 -2.10
C PHE A 280 -9.80 -8.73 -1.28
N GLU A 281 -9.71 -8.59 0.03
CA GLU A 281 -10.43 -9.41 1.01
C GLU A 281 -11.35 -8.58 1.87
N ILE A 282 -12.38 -9.24 2.41
CA ILE A 282 -13.27 -8.68 3.41
C ILE A 282 -13.10 -9.48 4.70
N SER A 283 -12.91 -8.77 5.81
CA SER A 283 -12.95 -9.34 7.16
C SER A 283 -14.23 -8.86 7.85
N VAL A 284 -14.94 -9.75 8.53
CA VAL A 284 -16.20 -9.48 9.25
C VAL A 284 -16.04 -9.84 10.71
N ASN A 285 -16.48 -8.96 11.61
CA ASN A 285 -16.63 -9.27 13.03
C ASN A 285 -18.02 -9.87 13.28
N ALA A 286 -18.08 -11.20 13.38
CA ALA A 286 -19.33 -11.92 13.55
C ALA A 286 -20.06 -11.57 14.88
N HIS A 287 -19.33 -11.16 15.94
CA HIS A 287 -19.94 -10.74 17.19
C HIS A 287 -20.63 -9.39 17.07
N VAL A 288 -19.95 -8.42 16.45
CA VAL A 288 -20.50 -7.09 16.17
C VAL A 288 -21.68 -7.20 15.20
N ALA A 289 -21.56 -7.98 14.13
CA ALA A 289 -22.64 -8.21 13.19
C ALA A 289 -23.92 -8.73 13.89
N ARG A 290 -23.79 -9.78 14.70
CA ARG A 290 -24.92 -10.33 15.47
C ARG A 290 -25.52 -9.32 16.46
N SER A 291 -24.70 -8.52 17.15
CA SER A 291 -25.21 -7.50 18.07
C SER A 291 -26.02 -6.40 17.39
N LEU A 292 -25.79 -6.19 16.10
CA LEU A 292 -26.53 -5.26 15.25
C LEU A 292 -27.69 -5.93 14.46
N GLY A 293 -27.94 -7.22 14.70
CA GLY A 293 -28.96 -7.97 13.96
C GLY A 293 -28.59 -8.30 12.51
N LEU A 294 -27.30 -8.20 12.15
CA LEU A 294 -26.81 -8.42 10.81
C LEU A 294 -26.27 -9.85 10.64
N ASN A 295 -26.59 -10.47 9.51
CA ASN A 295 -26.02 -11.75 9.08
C ASN A 295 -25.08 -11.51 7.89
N LEU A 296 -23.80 -11.35 8.17
CA LEU A 296 -22.76 -11.02 7.18
C LEU A 296 -21.81 -12.19 7.00
N ASP A 297 -21.57 -12.54 5.74
CA ASP A 297 -20.60 -13.53 5.33
C ASP A 297 -19.55 -12.89 4.39
N ALA A 298 -18.28 -12.97 4.76
CA ALA A 298 -17.18 -12.31 4.06
C ALA A 298 -17.05 -12.76 2.59
N ARG A 299 -17.22 -14.06 2.33
CA ARG A 299 -17.13 -14.63 0.98
C ARG A 299 -18.26 -14.11 0.08
N THR A 300 -19.48 -14.17 0.58
CA THR A 300 -20.67 -13.65 -0.13
C THR A 300 -20.53 -12.16 -0.45
N LEU A 301 -20.01 -11.36 0.49
CA LEU A 301 -19.77 -9.93 0.27
C LEU A 301 -18.70 -9.69 -0.80
N THR A 302 -17.62 -10.46 -0.78
CA THR A 302 -16.56 -10.38 -1.79
C THR A 302 -17.10 -10.71 -3.19
N GLU A 303 -17.85 -11.80 -3.33
CA GLU A 303 -18.45 -12.23 -4.60
C GLU A 303 -19.41 -11.17 -5.16
N LYS A 304 -20.24 -10.57 -4.29
CA LYS A 304 -21.17 -9.49 -4.68
C LYS A 304 -20.44 -8.23 -5.15
N LEU A 305 -19.37 -7.79 -4.45
CA LEU A 305 -18.58 -6.64 -4.86
C LEU A 305 -17.85 -6.86 -6.18
N LEU A 306 -17.26 -8.05 -6.38
CA LEU A 306 -16.61 -8.40 -7.63
C LEU A 306 -17.60 -8.43 -8.80
N SER A 307 -18.81 -8.93 -8.59
CA SER A 307 -19.85 -8.95 -9.61
C SER A 307 -20.38 -7.55 -9.94
N ALA A 308 -20.50 -6.68 -8.94
CA ALA A 308 -20.90 -5.28 -9.13
C ALA A 308 -19.86 -4.48 -9.94
N ALA A 309 -18.57 -4.71 -9.69
CA ALA A 309 -17.46 -4.04 -10.42
C ALA A 309 -17.37 -4.45 -11.91
N LYS A 310 -17.99 -5.56 -12.32
CA LYS A 310 -18.02 -6.04 -13.71
C LYS A 310 -19.21 -5.54 -14.52
N ARG A 311 -20.17 -4.88 -13.86
CA ARG A 311 -21.31 -4.26 -14.57
C ARG A 311 -20.87 -2.91 -15.13
N PRO A 312 -21.03 -2.68 -16.45
CA PRO A 312 -20.65 -1.43 -17.11
C PRO A 312 -21.41 -0.22 -16.61
#